data_fce99a73628da007503b7f3077f0d08a
#
_entry.id   fce99a73628da007503b7f3077f0d08a
#
_cell.length_a   1.000
_cell.length_b   1.000
_cell.length_c   1.000
_cell.angle_alpha   90.00
_cell.angle_beta   90.00
_cell.angle_gamma   90.00
#
_symmetry.space_group_name_H-M   'P 1'
#
loop_
_entity.id
_entity.type
_entity.pdbx_description
1 polymer ?
#
loop_
_entity_poly.entity_id
_entity_poly.type
_entity_poly.pdbx_seq_one_letter_code
_entity_poly.pdbx_strand_id
1 'polypeptide(L)'
;RRQRQMSIRDRMEAVGQALAHLDEFRTQEGAILIADLLKRIDRIEAYKQEVIPFEKARTEAIRARIRESLAQLQTEVDNNRLEQEMIFYIEKLDITEEKVRLTNHCNYFREVAASEECAGRKLGFIAQEMGREINTMGSKANNSEIQILVVKMKDELEKIKEQVLNIL
;
A
#
# COMPACT_ATOMS: atom_id res chain seq x y z
N ARG A 1 6.04 14.66 64.38
CA ARG A 1 6.05 14.34 62.91
C ARG A 1 4.60 14.30 62.45
N ARG A 2 4.08 15.45 61.95
CA ARG A 2 2.79 15.51 61.30
C ARG A 2 2.95 14.90 59.91
N GLN A 3 2.53 13.68 59.69
CA GLN A 3 2.22 13.18 58.36
C GLN A 3 1.05 14.02 57.82
N ARG A 4 1.30 14.88 56.84
CA ARG A 4 0.23 15.55 56.12
C ARG A 4 -0.54 14.44 55.39
N GLN A 5 -1.70 14.11 55.94
CA GLN A 5 -2.67 13.33 55.16
C GLN A 5 -3.09 14.19 53.98
N MET A 6 -2.69 13.78 52.80
CA MET A 6 -3.12 14.41 51.55
C MET A 6 -4.64 14.35 51.50
N SER A 7 -5.31 15.48 51.34
CA SER A 7 -6.76 15.54 51.30
C SER A 7 -7.30 14.74 50.11
N ILE A 8 -8.53 14.26 50.21
CA ILE A 8 -9.19 13.55 49.09
C ILE A 8 -9.19 14.43 47.83
N ARG A 9 -9.39 15.75 48.02
CA ARG A 9 -9.34 16.73 46.94
C ARG A 9 -7.97 16.79 46.26
N ASP A 10 -6.88 16.82 47.02
CA ASP A 10 -5.53 16.85 46.50
C ASP A 10 -5.19 15.56 45.71
N ARG A 11 -5.70 14.43 46.21
CA ARG A 11 -5.56 13.14 45.51
C ARG A 11 -6.34 13.11 44.18
N MET A 12 -7.56 13.62 44.19
CA MET A 12 -8.37 13.70 42.96
C MET A 12 -7.75 14.63 41.92
N GLU A 13 -7.21 15.77 42.37
CA GLU A 13 -6.51 16.69 41.49
C GLU A 13 -5.24 16.08 40.93
N ALA A 14 -4.44 15.38 41.74
CA ALA A 14 -3.26 14.66 41.24
C ALA A 14 -3.60 13.56 40.23
N VAL A 15 -4.68 12.79 40.46
CA VAL A 15 -5.19 11.79 39.52
C VAL A 15 -5.68 12.45 38.24
N GLY A 16 -6.41 13.56 38.33
CA GLY A 16 -6.85 14.32 37.16
C GLY A 16 -5.70 14.83 36.30
N GLN A 17 -4.65 15.36 36.92
CA GLN A 17 -3.44 15.81 36.24
C GLN A 17 -2.70 14.63 35.59
N ALA A 18 -2.57 13.51 36.29
CA ALA A 18 -1.92 12.31 35.73
C ALA A 18 -2.69 11.76 34.50
N LEU A 19 -4.03 11.75 34.57
CA LEU A 19 -4.87 11.36 33.41
C LEU A 19 -4.73 12.33 32.25
N ALA A 20 -4.70 13.64 32.50
CA ALA A 20 -4.50 14.65 31.47
C ALA A 20 -3.14 14.50 30.78
N HIS A 21 -2.07 14.26 31.54
CA HIS A 21 -0.74 13.97 30.97
C HIS A 21 -0.70 12.68 30.17
N LEU A 22 -1.40 11.64 30.61
CA LEU A 22 -1.49 10.37 29.90
C LEU A 22 -2.24 10.55 28.55
N ASP A 23 -3.34 11.30 28.55
CA ASP A 23 -4.10 11.59 27.34
C ASP A 23 -3.28 12.41 26.35
N GLU A 24 -2.53 13.41 26.79
CA GLU A 24 -1.63 14.20 25.97
C GLU A 24 -0.54 13.32 25.35
N PHE A 25 0.08 12.45 26.13
CA PHE A 25 1.09 11.51 25.67
C PHE A 25 0.54 10.54 24.64
N ARG A 26 -0.63 9.96 24.85
CA ARG A 26 -1.32 9.10 23.88
C ARG A 26 -1.65 9.81 22.58
N THR A 27 -2.10 11.07 22.65
CA THR A 27 -2.39 11.89 21.48
C THR A 27 -1.13 12.14 20.67
N GLN A 28 -0.01 12.45 21.31
CA GLN A 28 1.27 12.67 20.66
C GLN A 28 1.81 11.38 20.02
N GLU A 29 1.76 10.25 20.72
CA GLU A 29 2.17 8.95 20.15
C GLU A 29 1.28 8.55 18.98
N GLY A 30 -0.02 8.76 19.09
CA GLY A 30 -0.96 8.51 18.00
C GLY A 30 -0.66 9.34 16.76
N ALA A 31 -0.35 10.61 16.93
CA ALA A 31 0.03 11.49 15.82
C ALA A 31 1.32 11.05 15.13
N ILE A 32 2.34 10.62 15.89
CA ILE A 32 3.60 10.10 15.36
C ILE A 32 3.35 8.80 14.58
N LEU A 33 2.54 7.90 15.12
CA LEU A 33 2.19 6.65 14.48
C LEU A 33 1.45 6.87 13.15
N ILE A 34 0.46 7.76 13.14
CA ILE A 34 -0.28 8.13 11.93
C ILE A 34 0.67 8.74 10.88
N ALA A 35 1.57 9.64 11.26
CA ALA A 35 2.54 10.24 10.36
C ALA A 35 3.45 9.18 9.72
N ASP A 36 3.90 8.18 10.48
CA ASP A 36 4.70 7.08 9.95
C ASP A 36 3.89 6.20 8.98
N LEU A 37 2.64 5.88 9.31
CA LEU A 37 1.75 5.15 8.41
C LEU A 37 1.55 5.88 7.07
N LEU A 38 1.28 7.18 7.10
CA LEU A 38 1.11 7.99 5.89
C LEU A 38 2.38 8.05 5.05
N LYS A 39 3.55 8.09 5.68
CA LYS A 39 4.84 8.02 4.99
C LYS A 39 5.02 6.69 4.26
N ARG A 40 4.56 5.59 4.85
CA ARG A 40 4.60 4.27 4.20
C ARG A 40 3.62 4.18 3.03
N ILE A 41 2.45 4.77 3.14
CA ILE A 41 1.49 4.90 2.04
C ILE A 41 2.13 5.66 0.87
N ASP A 42 2.81 6.77 1.13
CA ASP A 42 3.52 7.54 0.11
C ASP A 42 4.61 6.72 -0.59
N ARG A 43 5.32 5.87 0.14
CA ARG A 43 6.32 4.95 -0.44
C ARG A 43 5.68 3.91 -1.35
N ILE A 44 4.54 3.33 -0.96
CA ILE A 44 3.79 2.40 -1.80
C ILE A 44 3.38 3.07 -3.11
N GLU A 45 2.86 4.29 -3.05
CA GLU A 45 2.51 5.05 -4.26
C GLU A 45 3.72 5.40 -5.13
N ALA A 46 4.84 5.74 -4.53
CA ALA A 46 6.08 5.97 -5.25
C ALA A 46 6.55 4.72 -6.02
N TYR A 47 6.54 3.56 -5.38
CA TYR A 47 6.86 2.29 -6.04
C TYR A 47 5.88 1.95 -7.15
N LYS A 48 4.59 2.22 -6.97
CA LYS A 48 3.58 2.06 -8.01
C LYS A 48 3.89 2.91 -9.24
N GLN A 49 4.33 4.14 -9.06
CA GLN A 49 4.74 5.00 -10.17
C GLN A 49 6.00 4.49 -10.89
N GLU A 50 6.94 3.91 -10.15
CA GLU A 50 8.15 3.32 -10.71
C GLU A 50 7.87 2.10 -11.62
N VAL A 51 6.71 1.47 -11.49
CA VAL A 51 6.29 0.35 -12.34
C VAL A 51 6.03 0.79 -13.78
N ILE A 52 5.57 2.01 -14.02
CA ILE A 52 5.09 2.49 -15.32
C ILE A 52 6.12 2.31 -16.46
N PRO A 53 7.40 2.74 -16.33
CA PRO A 53 8.37 2.53 -17.41
C PRO A 53 8.63 1.06 -17.71
N PHE A 54 8.59 0.18 -16.70
CA PHE A 54 8.79 -1.25 -16.88
C PHE A 54 7.61 -1.94 -17.55
N GLU A 55 6.38 -1.48 -17.32
CA GLU A 55 5.20 -1.96 -18.06
C GLU A 55 5.33 -1.74 -19.57
N LYS A 56 5.74 -0.54 -19.96
CA LYS A 56 5.93 -0.19 -21.37
C LYS A 56 7.03 -1.03 -21.99
N ALA A 57 8.19 -1.11 -21.34
CA ALA A 57 9.32 -1.91 -21.80
C ALA A 57 8.96 -3.40 -21.90
N ARG A 58 8.20 -3.93 -20.96
CA ARG A 58 7.68 -5.30 -20.96
C ARG A 58 6.82 -5.58 -22.18
N THR A 59 5.87 -4.72 -22.49
CA THR A 59 4.97 -4.86 -23.63
C THR A 59 5.76 -4.89 -24.95
N GLU A 60 6.70 -3.99 -25.11
CA GLU A 60 7.57 -3.94 -26.30
C GLU A 60 8.46 -5.18 -26.43
N ALA A 61 9.03 -5.65 -25.30
CA ALA A 61 9.84 -6.87 -25.28
C ALA A 61 9.05 -8.12 -25.63
N ILE A 62 7.82 -8.25 -25.14
CA ILE A 62 6.93 -9.37 -25.49
C ILE A 62 6.60 -9.38 -26.98
N ARG A 63 6.26 -8.23 -27.56
CA ARG A 63 5.99 -8.11 -29.00
C ARG A 63 7.20 -8.52 -29.84
N ALA A 64 8.37 -8.01 -29.51
CA ALA A 64 9.62 -8.31 -30.19
C ALA A 64 9.96 -9.81 -30.13
N ARG A 65 9.83 -10.42 -28.96
CA ARG A 65 10.10 -11.85 -28.74
C ARG A 65 9.16 -12.76 -29.54
N ILE A 66 7.87 -12.44 -29.58
CA ILE A 66 6.89 -13.23 -30.34
C ILE A 66 7.20 -13.13 -31.85
N ARG A 67 7.48 -11.94 -32.34
CA ARG A 67 7.83 -11.74 -33.76
C ARG A 67 9.11 -12.47 -34.16
N GLU A 68 10.13 -12.43 -33.32
CA GLU A 68 11.39 -13.15 -33.55
C GLU A 68 11.17 -14.66 -33.58
N SER A 69 10.41 -15.21 -32.63
CA SER A 69 10.09 -16.64 -32.59
C SER A 69 9.34 -17.10 -33.83
N LEU A 70 8.40 -16.29 -34.31
CA LEU A 70 7.65 -16.60 -35.55
C LEU A 70 8.52 -16.53 -36.80
N ALA A 71 9.45 -15.58 -36.87
CA ALA A 71 10.40 -15.47 -37.97
C ALA A 71 11.32 -16.71 -38.03
N GLN A 72 11.73 -17.25 -36.89
CA GLN A 72 12.55 -18.48 -36.83
C GLN A 72 11.81 -19.72 -37.34
N LEU A 73 10.49 -19.77 -37.19
CA LEU A 73 9.67 -20.89 -37.65
C LEU A 73 9.44 -20.90 -39.18
N GLN A 74 9.82 -19.85 -39.91
CA GLN A 74 9.68 -19.71 -41.35
C GLN A 74 8.25 -19.99 -41.90
N THR A 75 7.24 -19.73 -41.09
CA THR A 75 5.84 -19.91 -41.43
C THR A 75 5.22 -18.60 -41.93
N GLU A 76 4.34 -18.69 -42.92
CA GLU A 76 3.46 -17.55 -43.25
C GLU A 76 2.55 -17.28 -42.05
N VAL A 77 2.60 -16.07 -41.54
CA VAL A 77 1.82 -15.63 -40.39
C VAL A 77 0.72 -14.70 -40.86
N ASP A 78 -0.52 -14.98 -40.46
CA ASP A 78 -1.62 -14.03 -40.56
C ASP A 78 -1.39 -12.91 -39.57
N ASN A 79 -0.92 -11.76 -40.04
CA ASN A 79 -0.59 -10.61 -39.19
C ASN A 79 -1.80 -10.07 -38.43
N ASN A 80 -3.01 -10.14 -38.97
CA ASN A 80 -4.21 -9.68 -38.27
C ASN A 80 -4.54 -10.57 -37.07
N ARG A 81 -4.45 -11.88 -37.27
CA ARG A 81 -4.68 -12.84 -36.20
C ARG A 81 -3.60 -12.74 -35.11
N LEU A 82 -2.34 -12.55 -35.54
CA LEU A 82 -1.24 -12.35 -34.61
C LEU A 82 -1.43 -11.12 -33.75
N GLU A 83 -1.80 -9.98 -34.34
CA GLU A 83 -2.07 -8.75 -33.57
C GLU A 83 -3.24 -8.92 -32.59
N GLN A 84 -4.31 -9.60 -32.98
CA GLN A 84 -5.43 -9.90 -32.08
C GLN A 84 -5.00 -10.77 -30.89
N GLU A 85 -4.24 -11.82 -31.12
CA GLU A 85 -3.74 -12.70 -30.07
C GLU A 85 -2.74 -11.97 -29.14
N MET A 86 -1.91 -11.08 -29.68
CA MET A 86 -0.99 -10.26 -28.89
C MET A 86 -1.73 -9.25 -28.01
N ILE A 87 -2.75 -8.59 -28.55
CA ILE A 87 -3.60 -7.68 -27.77
C ILE A 87 -4.25 -8.43 -26.62
N PHE A 88 -4.84 -9.58 -26.89
CA PHE A 88 -5.47 -10.42 -25.86
C PHE A 88 -4.49 -10.85 -24.79
N TYR A 89 -3.28 -11.25 -25.15
CA TYR A 89 -2.24 -11.64 -24.21
C TYR A 89 -1.75 -10.46 -23.35
N ILE A 90 -1.55 -9.29 -23.97
CA ILE A 90 -1.13 -8.07 -23.28
C ILE A 90 -2.22 -7.60 -22.31
N GLU A 91 -3.49 -7.67 -22.69
CA GLU A 91 -4.61 -7.32 -21.82
C GLU A 91 -4.67 -8.19 -20.55
N LYS A 92 -4.34 -9.48 -20.65
CA LYS A 92 -4.22 -10.37 -19.48
C LYS A 92 -3.14 -9.95 -18.49
N LEU A 93 -2.10 -9.27 -18.96
CA LEU A 93 -0.97 -8.79 -18.17
C LEU A 93 -1.15 -7.33 -17.72
N ASP A 94 -2.19 -6.66 -18.19
CA ASP A 94 -2.46 -5.26 -17.84
C ASP A 94 -2.81 -5.12 -16.37
N ILE A 95 -2.14 -4.20 -15.69
CA ILE A 95 -2.33 -3.89 -14.28
C ILE A 95 -2.90 -2.49 -14.04
N THR A 96 -3.45 -1.86 -15.07
CA THR A 96 -4.01 -0.50 -14.99
C THR A 96 -5.12 -0.43 -13.94
N GLU A 97 -6.02 -1.41 -13.92
CA GLU A 97 -7.14 -1.47 -12.97
C GLU A 97 -6.62 -1.59 -11.53
N GLU A 98 -5.65 -2.46 -11.30
CA GLU A 98 -5.04 -2.66 -9.99
C GLU A 98 -4.31 -1.40 -9.50
N LYS A 99 -3.62 -0.68 -10.39
CA LYS A 99 -2.99 0.60 -10.04
C LYS A 99 -4.00 1.66 -9.66
N VAL A 100 -5.11 1.76 -10.38
CA VAL A 100 -6.20 2.71 -10.05
C VAL A 100 -6.83 2.36 -8.71
N ARG A 101 -7.15 1.09 -8.48
CA ARG A 101 -7.73 0.65 -7.20
C ARG A 101 -6.77 0.88 -6.04
N LEU A 102 -5.48 0.58 -6.22
CA LEU A 102 -4.47 0.84 -5.20
C LEU A 102 -4.39 2.33 -4.85
N THR A 103 -4.42 3.21 -5.85
CA THR A 103 -4.48 4.66 -5.64
C THR A 103 -5.70 5.07 -4.83
N ASN A 104 -6.87 4.54 -5.17
CA ASN A 104 -8.11 4.82 -4.45
C ASN A 104 -8.04 4.34 -2.99
N HIS A 105 -7.48 3.17 -2.74
CA HIS A 105 -7.29 2.66 -1.38
C HIS A 105 -6.27 3.49 -0.59
N CYS A 106 -5.18 3.94 -1.21
CA CYS A 106 -4.21 4.83 -0.57
C CYS A 106 -4.86 6.16 -0.16
N ASN A 107 -5.66 6.77 -1.04
CA ASN A 107 -6.36 8.00 -0.76
C ASN A 107 -7.40 7.82 0.36
N TYR A 108 -8.12 6.72 0.34
CA TYR A 108 -9.09 6.39 1.39
C TYR A 108 -8.40 6.12 2.74
N PHE A 109 -7.25 5.47 2.73
CA PHE A 109 -6.43 5.30 3.93
C PHE A 109 -6.04 6.65 4.54
N ARG A 110 -5.58 7.59 3.73
CA ARG A 110 -5.24 8.95 4.18
C ARG A 110 -6.46 9.68 4.75
N GLU A 111 -7.60 9.58 4.11
CA GLU A 111 -8.85 10.20 4.56
C GLU A 111 -9.29 9.66 5.92
N VAL A 112 -9.29 8.34 6.11
CA VAL A 112 -9.63 7.70 7.38
C VAL A 112 -8.62 8.04 8.46
N ALA A 113 -7.32 8.06 8.15
CA ALA A 113 -6.26 8.41 9.08
C ALA A 113 -6.34 9.86 9.57
N ALA A 114 -6.86 10.77 8.74
CA ALA A 114 -7.06 12.18 9.10
C ALA A 114 -8.36 12.44 9.87
N SER A 115 -9.26 11.46 9.98
CA SER A 115 -10.52 11.61 10.72
C SER A 115 -10.28 11.60 12.23
N GLU A 116 -11.11 12.34 12.98
CA GLU A 116 -11.04 12.39 14.45
C GLU A 116 -11.35 11.02 15.09
N GLU A 117 -12.16 10.21 14.43
CA GLU A 117 -12.49 8.84 14.80
C GLU A 117 -11.62 7.83 14.04
N CYS A 118 -10.32 7.97 14.15
CA CYS A 118 -9.39 7.05 13.49
C CYS A 118 -9.46 5.67 14.15
N ALA A 119 -10.15 4.75 13.49
CA ALA A 119 -10.24 3.37 13.93
C ALA A 119 -9.14 2.53 13.25
N GLY A 120 -8.19 2.03 14.02
CA GLY A 120 -7.13 1.13 13.52
C GLY A 120 -7.68 -0.08 12.78
N ARG A 121 -8.84 -0.61 13.22
CA ARG A 121 -9.54 -1.70 12.54
C ARG A 121 -9.93 -1.36 11.09
N LYS A 122 -10.44 -0.16 10.86
CA LYS A 122 -10.82 0.30 9.51
C LYS A 122 -9.58 0.47 8.62
N LEU A 123 -8.52 1.06 9.15
CA LEU A 123 -7.22 1.15 8.46
C LEU A 123 -6.66 -0.23 8.13
N GLY A 124 -6.81 -1.20 9.02
CA GLY A 124 -6.43 -2.60 8.79
C GLY A 124 -7.17 -3.24 7.62
N PHE A 125 -8.47 -3.00 7.49
CA PHE A 125 -9.25 -3.48 6.35
C PHE A 125 -8.83 -2.83 5.04
N ILE A 126 -8.56 -1.52 5.04
CA ILE A 126 -8.05 -0.82 3.85
C ILE A 126 -6.69 -1.38 3.46
N ALA A 127 -5.78 -1.60 4.40
CA ALA A 127 -4.48 -2.22 4.15
C ALA A 127 -4.61 -3.64 3.55
N GLN A 128 -5.59 -4.41 3.99
CA GLN A 128 -5.88 -5.72 3.43
C GLN A 128 -6.32 -5.63 1.96
N GLU A 129 -7.18 -4.69 1.62
CA GLU A 129 -7.61 -4.46 0.24
C GLU A 129 -6.44 -3.97 -0.65
N MET A 130 -5.58 -3.11 -0.11
CA MET A 130 -4.33 -2.73 -0.79
C MET A 130 -3.47 -3.97 -1.11
N GLY A 131 -3.37 -4.88 -0.17
CA GLY A 131 -2.63 -6.15 -0.33
C GLY A 131 -3.18 -7.01 -1.47
N ARG A 132 -4.48 -7.05 -1.66
CA ARG A 132 -5.10 -7.76 -2.79
C ARG A 132 -4.68 -7.18 -4.13
N GLU A 133 -4.70 -5.86 -4.27
CA GLU A 133 -4.28 -5.20 -5.51
C GLU A 133 -2.78 -5.41 -5.78
N ILE A 134 -1.94 -5.30 -4.77
CA ILE A 134 -0.49 -5.54 -4.89
C ILE A 134 -0.21 -7.00 -5.28
N ASN A 135 -0.91 -7.96 -4.68
CA ASN A 135 -0.78 -9.37 -5.04
C ASN A 135 -1.16 -9.65 -6.48
N THR A 136 -2.25 -9.05 -6.96
CA THR A 136 -2.69 -9.20 -8.35
C THR A 136 -1.70 -8.57 -9.32
N MET A 137 -1.16 -7.39 -8.99
CA MET A 137 -0.07 -6.77 -9.75
C MET A 137 1.14 -7.72 -9.87
N GLY A 138 1.52 -8.36 -8.77
CA GLY A 138 2.60 -9.35 -8.75
C GLY A 138 2.33 -10.57 -9.63
N SER A 139 1.10 -11.09 -9.63
CA SER A 139 0.69 -12.21 -10.45
C SER A 139 0.71 -11.91 -11.95
N LYS A 140 0.41 -10.69 -12.33
CA LYS A 140 0.37 -10.22 -13.72
C LYS A 140 1.70 -9.66 -14.23
N ALA A 141 2.68 -9.43 -13.35
CA ALA A 141 3.85 -8.62 -13.67
C ALA A 141 4.74 -9.19 -14.77
N ASN A 142 5.01 -10.49 -14.78
CA ASN A 142 5.87 -11.19 -15.76
C ASN A 142 7.15 -10.39 -16.15
N ASN A 143 7.75 -9.73 -15.17
CA ASN A 143 8.92 -8.88 -15.31
C ASN A 143 9.64 -8.78 -13.95
N SER A 144 10.96 -8.95 -13.94
CA SER A 144 11.75 -9.00 -12.69
C SER A 144 11.79 -7.68 -11.95
N GLU A 145 11.87 -6.56 -12.64
CA GLU A 145 11.90 -5.22 -12.04
C GLU A 145 10.55 -4.90 -11.38
N ILE A 146 9.45 -5.24 -12.03
CA ILE A 146 8.11 -5.08 -11.45
C ILE A 146 7.94 -5.97 -10.24
N GLN A 147 8.44 -7.20 -10.26
CA GLN A 147 8.40 -8.11 -9.10
C GLN A 147 9.16 -7.55 -7.90
N ILE A 148 10.31 -6.94 -8.12
CA ILE A 148 11.07 -6.27 -7.06
C ILE A 148 10.26 -5.13 -6.44
N LEU A 149 9.62 -4.31 -7.27
CA LEU A 149 8.77 -3.21 -6.78
C LEU A 149 7.55 -3.73 -6.01
N VAL A 150 6.94 -4.82 -6.46
CA VAL A 150 5.84 -5.47 -5.75
C VAL A 150 6.30 -5.97 -4.37
N VAL A 151 7.48 -6.57 -4.27
CA VAL A 151 8.06 -6.99 -2.97
C VAL A 151 8.28 -5.79 -2.05
N LYS A 152 8.79 -4.68 -2.57
CA LYS A 152 8.96 -3.44 -1.80
C LYS A 152 7.63 -2.88 -1.30
N MET A 153 6.60 -2.90 -2.13
CA MET A 153 5.25 -2.50 -1.72
C MET A 153 4.68 -3.41 -0.63
N LYS A 154 4.86 -4.72 -0.77
CA LYS A 154 4.44 -5.70 0.24
C LYS A 154 5.15 -5.50 1.57
N ASP A 155 6.44 -5.21 1.55
CA ASP A 155 7.23 -4.97 2.77
C ASP A 155 6.71 -3.73 3.53
N GLU A 156 6.45 -2.62 2.82
CA GLU A 156 5.84 -1.44 3.43
C GLU A 156 4.42 -1.75 3.97
N LEU A 157 3.64 -2.53 3.24
CA LEU A 157 2.29 -2.90 3.65
C LEU A 157 2.27 -3.75 4.92
N GLU A 158 3.20 -4.71 5.07
CA GLU A 158 3.32 -5.52 6.28
C GLU A 158 3.64 -4.66 7.50
N LYS A 159 4.52 -3.67 7.35
CA LYS A 159 4.81 -2.69 8.41
C LYS A 159 3.58 -1.86 8.79
N ILE A 160 2.77 -1.47 7.78
CA ILE A 160 1.49 -0.79 8.03
C ILE A 160 0.54 -1.68 8.83
N LYS A 161 0.37 -2.94 8.44
CA LYS A 161 -0.51 -3.90 9.13
C LYS A 161 -0.10 -4.14 10.59
N GLU A 162 1.19 -4.22 10.87
CA GLU A 162 1.71 -4.34 12.23
C GLU A 162 1.39 -3.10 13.06
N GLN A 163 1.59 -1.91 12.51
CA GLN A 163 1.40 -0.65 13.22
C GLN A 163 -0.07 -0.29 13.46
N VAL A 164 -0.98 -0.62 12.54
CA VAL A 164 -2.41 -0.33 12.74
C VAL A 164 -3.01 -1.08 13.92
N LEU A 165 -2.40 -2.17 14.36
CA LEU A 165 -2.81 -2.89 15.57
C LEU A 165 -2.54 -2.08 16.85
N ASN A 166 -1.65 -1.10 16.80
CA ASN A 166 -1.29 -0.25 17.92
C ASN A 166 -2.12 1.04 18.02
N ILE A 167 -3.03 1.27 17.06
CA ILE A 167 -3.96 2.40 17.09
C ILE A 167 -5.17 2.03 17.93
N LEU A 168 -5.40 2.81 18.99
CA LEU A 168 -6.50 2.66 19.95
C LEU A 168 -7.68 3.53 19.57
#